data_b56fb0a04e335eeb0eacadff4e971a67
#
_entry.id   b56fb0a04e335eeb0eacadff4e971a67
#
_cell.length_a   1.000
_cell.length_b   1.000
_cell.length_c   1.000
_cell.angle_alpha   90.00
_cell.angle_beta   90.00
_cell.angle_gamma   90.00
#
_symmetry.space_group_name_H-M   'P 1'
#
loop_
_entity.id
_entity.type
_entity.pdbx_description
1 polymer ?
#
loop_
_entity_poly.entity_id
_entity_poly.type
_entity_poly.pdbx_seq_one_letter_code
_entity_poly.pdbx_strand_id
1 'polypeptide(L)'
;MRNFQRTIKNEGRIKGIGLHTGKNAKVKFLPAVINHGIKFQRIDLQDAPIIEADVDYVTTVERGTTITKNDVNISTIEHLLAAVVGLQIDNILIQIDSEEVPILDGSSKEFIECLESCDFMDQDAARNYIEISEKILYKDDQNNVEIAAYPHSNYRITLSLIHI
;
A
#
# COMPACT_ATOMS: atom_id res chain seq x y z
N MET A 1 -7.25 13.44 13.70
CA MET A 1 -6.09 12.71 13.12
C MET A 1 -5.28 12.11 14.25
N ARG A 2 -4.62 10.97 14.04
CA ARG A 2 -3.75 10.38 15.06
C ARG A 2 -2.41 11.11 15.07
N ASN A 3 -1.87 11.35 16.25
CA ASN A 3 -0.61 12.07 16.40
C ASN A 3 0.63 11.16 16.41
N PHE A 4 0.45 9.87 16.70
CA PHE A 4 1.53 8.91 16.86
C PHE A 4 1.50 7.83 15.76
N GLN A 5 2.67 7.30 15.43
CA GLN A 5 2.82 6.19 14.50
C GLN A 5 2.15 4.92 15.06
N ARG A 6 1.81 4.01 14.15
CA ARG A 6 1.14 2.74 14.48
C ARG A 6 1.76 1.60 13.70
N THR A 7 1.84 0.45 14.36
CA THR A 7 2.08 -0.85 13.75
C THR A 7 1.01 -1.85 14.20
N ILE A 8 1.01 -3.04 13.64
CA ILE A 8 0.23 -4.18 14.16
C ILE A 8 0.92 -4.75 15.40
N LYS A 9 0.16 -5.39 16.29
CA LYS A 9 0.69 -5.98 17.52
C LYS A 9 1.12 -7.43 17.31
N ASN A 10 0.33 -8.19 16.57
CA ASN A 10 0.55 -9.61 16.28
C ASN A 10 0.76 -9.80 14.79
N GLU A 11 1.36 -10.93 14.39
CA GLU A 11 1.46 -11.29 12.97
C GLU A 11 0.10 -11.69 12.38
N GLY A 12 -0.12 -11.33 11.12
CA GLY A 12 -1.26 -11.77 10.32
C GLY A 12 -0.85 -12.58 9.11
N ARG A 13 -1.76 -13.39 8.57
CA ARG A 13 -1.52 -14.19 7.37
C ARG A 13 -2.76 -14.27 6.51
N ILE A 14 -2.56 -14.11 5.21
CA ILE A 14 -3.60 -14.28 4.21
C ILE A 14 -3.03 -15.03 3.01
N LYS A 15 -3.86 -15.73 2.27
CA LYS A 15 -3.47 -16.45 1.05
C LYS A 15 -4.55 -16.35 0.00
N GLY A 16 -4.16 -16.38 -1.24
CA GLY A 16 -5.08 -16.33 -2.37
C GLY A 16 -4.36 -16.55 -3.69
N ILE A 17 -4.96 -16.12 -4.77
CA ILE A 17 -4.46 -16.27 -6.13
C ILE A 17 -4.23 -14.88 -6.72
N GLY A 18 -3.10 -14.67 -7.42
CA GLY A 18 -2.82 -13.46 -8.18
C GLY A 18 -3.77 -13.33 -9.37
N LEU A 19 -4.28 -12.13 -9.62
CA LEU A 19 -5.25 -11.85 -10.69
C LEU A 19 -4.65 -12.08 -12.08
N HIS A 20 -3.42 -11.64 -12.27
CA HIS A 20 -2.76 -11.66 -13.58
C HIS A 20 -1.91 -12.92 -13.78
N THR A 21 -1.25 -13.37 -12.72
CA THR A 21 -0.36 -14.55 -12.79
C THR A 21 -1.08 -15.87 -12.63
N GLY A 22 -2.26 -15.88 -11.97
CA GLY A 22 -2.96 -17.10 -11.59
C GLY A 22 -2.21 -17.96 -10.55
N LYS A 23 -1.09 -17.46 -10.01
CA LYS A 23 -0.27 -18.19 -9.04
C LYS A 23 -0.82 -18.03 -7.62
N ASN A 24 -0.64 -19.07 -6.80
CA ASN A 24 -0.91 -18.95 -5.38
C ASN A 24 0.10 -18.00 -4.73
N ALA A 25 -0.39 -17.13 -3.87
CA ALA A 25 0.41 -16.19 -3.09
C ALA A 25 0.01 -16.26 -1.61
N LYS A 26 1.00 -16.24 -0.73
CA LYS A 26 0.82 -16.11 0.72
C LYS A 26 1.47 -14.81 1.15
N VAL A 27 0.71 -14.05 1.89
CA VAL A 27 1.16 -12.79 2.48
C VAL A 27 1.18 -12.94 3.99
N LYS A 28 2.27 -12.49 4.62
CA LYS A 28 2.43 -12.42 6.05
C LYS A 28 2.71 -10.98 6.46
N PHE A 29 1.93 -10.48 7.39
CA PHE A 29 2.07 -9.17 7.99
C PHE A 29 2.87 -9.28 9.28
N LEU A 30 3.89 -8.46 9.45
CA LEU A 30 4.74 -8.44 10.63
C LEU A 30 4.79 -7.03 11.23
N PRO A 31 4.76 -6.91 12.57
CA PRO A 31 5.00 -5.62 13.22
C PRO A 31 6.38 -5.08 12.82
N ALA A 32 6.48 -3.77 12.75
CA ALA A 32 7.74 -3.11 12.43
C ALA A 32 8.05 -1.98 13.41
N VAL A 33 9.33 -1.63 13.53
CA VAL A 33 9.79 -0.58 14.42
C VAL A 33 9.39 0.82 13.93
N ILE A 34 9.52 1.80 14.80
CA ILE A 34 9.32 3.23 14.50
C ILE A 34 10.13 3.62 13.25
N ASN A 35 9.52 4.41 12.37
CA ASN A 35 10.11 4.90 11.11
C ASN A 35 10.52 3.80 10.12
N HIS A 36 9.99 2.59 10.27
CA HIS A 36 10.21 1.53 9.29
C HIS A 36 9.53 1.83 7.95
N GLY A 37 8.36 2.44 8.01
CA GLY A 37 7.50 2.62 6.85
C GLY A 37 6.80 1.31 6.42
N ILE A 38 6.19 1.32 5.26
CA ILE A 38 5.56 0.15 4.65
C ILE A 38 6.57 -0.49 3.69
N LYS A 39 6.94 -1.75 3.95
CA LYS A 39 7.90 -2.46 3.12
C LYS A 39 7.40 -3.84 2.74
N PHE A 40 7.70 -4.24 1.50
CA PHE A 40 7.47 -5.58 1.01
C PHE A 40 8.77 -6.38 1.00
N GLN A 41 8.69 -7.68 1.30
CA GLN A 41 9.82 -8.60 1.27
C GLN A 41 9.46 -9.85 0.46
N ARG A 42 10.22 -10.15 -0.60
CA ARG A 42 10.06 -11.34 -1.46
C ARG A 42 10.77 -12.54 -0.82
N ILE A 43 10.05 -13.33 -0.03
CA ILE A 43 10.62 -14.46 0.71
C ILE A 43 10.81 -15.74 -0.12
N ASP A 44 10.32 -15.76 -1.34
CA ASP A 44 10.52 -16.82 -2.33
C ASP A 44 11.84 -16.67 -3.10
N LEU A 45 12.49 -15.51 -3.01
CA LEU A 45 13.75 -15.23 -3.67
C LEU A 45 14.93 -15.37 -2.71
N GLN A 46 16.11 -15.68 -3.29
CA GLN A 46 17.36 -15.69 -2.53
C GLN A 46 17.58 -14.30 -1.91
N ASP A 47 18.15 -14.25 -0.71
CA ASP A 47 18.41 -13.05 0.08
C ASP A 47 17.17 -12.26 0.52
N ALA A 48 15.97 -12.76 0.20
CA ALA A 48 14.68 -12.17 0.59
C ALA A 48 14.64 -10.63 0.44
N PRO A 49 14.80 -10.10 -0.79
CA PRO A 49 14.95 -8.67 -1.04
C PRO A 49 13.75 -7.86 -0.56
N ILE A 50 14.03 -6.63 -0.09
CA ILE A 50 13.05 -5.71 0.43
C ILE A 50 12.86 -4.53 -0.53
N ILE A 51 11.60 -4.18 -0.79
CA ILE A 51 11.17 -3.01 -1.58
C ILE A 51 10.30 -2.14 -0.69
N GLU A 52 10.63 -0.86 -0.58
CA GLU A 52 9.79 0.14 0.07
C GLU A 52 8.54 0.41 -0.77
N ALA A 53 7.37 0.57 -0.11
CA ALA A 53 6.16 1.04 -0.78
C ALA A 53 6.24 2.56 -0.98
N ASP A 54 7.08 2.96 -1.93
CA ASP A 54 7.33 4.35 -2.29
C ASP A 54 7.04 4.57 -3.78
N VAL A 55 6.55 5.77 -4.11
CA VAL A 55 6.23 6.17 -5.49
C VAL A 55 7.44 6.09 -6.41
N ASP A 56 8.64 6.31 -5.88
CA ASP A 56 9.90 6.25 -6.65
C ASP A 56 10.21 4.84 -7.18
N TYR A 57 9.59 3.80 -6.61
CA TYR A 57 9.73 2.42 -7.08
C TYR A 57 8.59 1.97 -8.00
N VAL A 58 7.59 2.82 -8.26
CA VAL A 58 6.49 2.48 -9.19
C VAL A 58 7.01 2.44 -10.61
N THR A 59 6.88 1.29 -11.27
CA THR A 59 7.38 1.07 -12.64
C THR A 59 6.28 0.90 -13.66
N THR A 60 5.12 0.41 -13.26
CA THR A 60 3.94 0.32 -14.13
C THR A 60 2.65 0.47 -13.33
N VAL A 61 1.66 1.08 -13.99
CA VAL A 61 0.28 1.22 -13.48
C VAL A 61 -0.75 0.61 -14.44
N GLU A 62 -0.30 -0.14 -15.43
CA GLU A 62 -1.16 -0.83 -16.38
C GLU A 62 -1.86 -2.01 -15.70
N ARG A 63 -3.18 -1.91 -15.52
CA ARG A 63 -4.04 -2.94 -14.90
C ARG A 63 -3.70 -3.30 -13.46
N GLY A 64 -2.85 -2.53 -12.79
CA GLY A 64 -2.41 -2.73 -11.42
C GLY A 64 -1.14 -1.96 -11.12
N THR A 65 -0.88 -1.69 -9.85
CA THR A 65 0.34 -0.98 -9.44
C THR A 65 1.46 -1.96 -9.15
N THR A 66 2.60 -1.77 -9.83
CA THR A 66 3.82 -2.57 -9.62
C THR A 66 4.95 -1.70 -9.11
N ILE A 67 5.60 -2.15 -8.06
CA ILE A 67 6.86 -1.59 -7.56
C ILE A 67 8.02 -2.50 -7.90
N THR A 68 9.15 -1.91 -8.29
CA THR A 68 10.35 -2.65 -8.69
C THR A 68 11.60 -2.03 -8.09
N LYS A 69 12.50 -2.87 -7.57
CA LYS A 69 13.82 -2.49 -7.08
C LYS A 69 14.82 -3.59 -7.40
N ASN A 70 15.95 -3.26 -8.04
CA ASN A 70 17.01 -4.22 -8.40
C ASN A 70 16.46 -5.48 -9.11
N ASP A 71 15.65 -5.28 -10.15
CA ASP A 71 15.00 -6.34 -10.95
C ASP A 71 14.01 -7.24 -10.19
N VAL A 72 13.70 -6.93 -8.93
CA VAL A 72 12.67 -7.60 -8.15
C VAL A 72 11.40 -6.76 -8.18
N ASN A 73 10.29 -7.36 -8.58
CA ASN A 73 9.00 -6.70 -8.70
C ASN A 73 7.94 -7.33 -7.78
N ILE A 74 6.97 -6.50 -7.39
CA ILE A 74 5.73 -6.91 -6.72
C ILE A 74 4.59 -6.14 -7.37
N SER A 75 3.59 -6.83 -7.86
CA SER A 75 2.43 -6.27 -8.56
C SER A 75 1.12 -6.37 -7.76
N THR A 76 0.11 -5.62 -8.20
CA THR A 76 -1.25 -5.61 -7.64
C THR A 76 -1.27 -5.24 -6.15
N ILE A 77 -0.47 -4.24 -5.78
CA ILE A 77 -0.30 -3.83 -4.36
C ILE A 77 -1.39 -2.88 -3.85
N GLU A 78 -2.18 -2.28 -4.74
CA GLU A 78 -3.12 -1.18 -4.44
C GLU A 78 -4.19 -1.56 -3.41
N HIS A 79 -4.80 -2.74 -3.50
CA HIS A 79 -5.86 -3.19 -2.58
C HIS A 79 -5.33 -3.41 -1.16
N LEU A 80 -4.13 -4.00 -1.06
CA LEU A 80 -3.45 -4.21 0.20
C LEU A 80 -3.00 -2.88 0.82
N LEU A 81 -2.39 -1.99 0.03
CA LEU A 81 -1.97 -0.66 0.51
C LEU A 81 -3.17 0.19 0.94
N ALA A 82 -4.31 0.09 0.25
CA ALA A 82 -5.53 0.77 0.65
C ALA A 82 -5.99 0.33 2.04
N ALA A 83 -5.89 -0.97 2.37
CA ALA A 83 -6.19 -1.48 3.71
C ALA A 83 -5.21 -0.94 4.76
N VAL A 84 -3.90 -1.01 4.50
CA VAL A 84 -2.85 -0.54 5.42
C VAL A 84 -3.02 0.96 5.72
N VAL A 85 -3.20 1.78 4.68
CA VAL A 85 -3.40 3.24 4.82
C VAL A 85 -4.74 3.56 5.47
N GLY A 86 -5.81 2.86 5.09
CA GLY A 86 -7.16 3.03 5.67
C GLY A 86 -7.19 2.76 7.17
N LEU A 87 -6.43 1.76 7.64
CA LEU A 87 -6.25 1.44 9.06
C LEU A 87 -5.19 2.31 9.77
N GLN A 88 -4.60 3.26 9.03
CA GLN A 88 -3.58 4.18 9.54
C GLN A 88 -2.36 3.46 10.15
N ILE A 89 -1.92 2.37 9.51
CA ILE A 89 -0.70 1.66 9.88
C ILE A 89 0.47 2.37 9.19
N ASP A 90 1.44 2.83 9.99
CA ASP A 90 2.60 3.57 9.51
C ASP A 90 3.80 2.66 9.25
N ASN A 91 3.94 1.62 10.07
CA ASN A 91 5.11 0.75 10.08
C ASN A 91 4.68 -0.72 10.00
N ILE A 92 5.04 -1.39 8.90
CA ILE A 92 4.70 -2.81 8.69
C ILE A 92 5.68 -3.44 7.71
N LEU A 93 6.08 -4.69 7.97
CA LEU A 93 6.79 -5.53 7.01
C LEU A 93 5.81 -6.55 6.43
N ILE A 94 5.68 -6.56 5.10
CA ILE A 94 4.78 -7.41 4.34
C ILE A 94 5.62 -8.45 3.59
N GLN A 95 5.67 -9.67 4.10
CA GLN A 95 6.35 -10.78 3.43
C GLN A 95 5.41 -11.43 2.42
N ILE A 96 5.92 -11.73 1.24
CA ILE A 96 5.18 -12.40 0.16
C ILE A 96 6.05 -13.47 -0.52
N ASP A 97 5.45 -14.62 -0.82
CA ASP A 97 6.09 -15.75 -1.51
C ASP A 97 5.77 -15.81 -3.01
N SER A 98 5.40 -14.68 -3.60
CA SER A 98 5.03 -14.56 -5.02
C SER A 98 5.36 -13.15 -5.55
N GLU A 99 5.40 -13.00 -6.87
CA GLU A 99 5.55 -11.70 -7.55
C GLU A 99 4.27 -10.85 -7.59
N GLU A 100 3.14 -11.41 -7.17
CA GLU A 100 1.85 -10.71 -7.19
C GLU A 100 1.10 -10.90 -5.88
N VAL A 101 0.54 -9.79 -5.35
CA VAL A 101 -0.36 -9.82 -4.19
C VAL A 101 -1.66 -10.52 -4.57
N PRO A 102 -2.21 -11.41 -3.73
CA PRO A 102 -3.47 -12.10 -4.04
C PRO A 102 -4.63 -11.12 -4.17
N ILE A 103 -5.48 -11.31 -5.18
CA ILE A 103 -6.61 -10.41 -5.45
C ILE A 103 -7.77 -10.60 -4.48
N LEU A 104 -7.89 -11.76 -3.88
CA LEU A 104 -8.99 -12.16 -2.97
C LEU A 104 -10.36 -11.95 -3.61
N ASP A 105 -11.25 -11.18 -2.97
CA ASP A 105 -12.57 -10.82 -3.50
C ASP A 105 -12.56 -9.58 -4.44
N GLY A 106 -11.38 -9.04 -4.75
CA GLY A 106 -11.22 -7.83 -5.55
C GLY A 106 -11.43 -6.53 -4.77
N SER A 107 -11.55 -6.59 -3.46
CA SER A 107 -11.64 -5.43 -2.57
C SER A 107 -10.53 -5.43 -1.52
N SER A 108 -10.48 -4.40 -0.68
CA SER A 108 -9.57 -4.34 0.47
C SER A 108 -10.12 -5.01 1.72
N LYS A 109 -11.35 -5.57 1.68
CA LYS A 109 -12.08 -6.03 2.85
C LYS A 109 -11.35 -7.13 3.61
N GLU A 110 -10.97 -8.21 2.93
CA GLU A 110 -10.29 -9.34 3.59
C GLU A 110 -8.92 -8.94 4.16
N PHE A 111 -8.20 -8.00 3.51
CA PHE A 111 -6.98 -7.42 4.06
C PHE A 111 -7.24 -6.63 5.35
N ILE A 112 -8.32 -5.83 5.38
CA ILE A 112 -8.75 -5.09 6.56
C ILE A 112 -9.06 -6.05 7.70
N GLU A 113 -9.90 -7.06 7.47
CA GLU A 113 -10.30 -8.05 8.47
C GLU A 113 -9.07 -8.79 9.04
N CYS A 114 -8.13 -9.18 8.19
CA CYS A 114 -6.88 -9.80 8.61
C CYS A 114 -6.03 -8.86 9.48
N LEU A 115 -5.84 -7.60 9.06
CA LEU A 115 -5.04 -6.63 9.80
C LEU A 115 -5.70 -6.20 11.11
N GLU A 116 -7.02 -6.08 11.17
CA GLU A 116 -7.76 -5.82 12.41
C GLU A 116 -7.60 -6.96 13.42
N SER A 117 -7.57 -8.21 12.95
CA SER A 117 -7.34 -9.38 13.81
C SER A 117 -5.94 -9.43 14.44
N CYS A 118 -5.00 -8.66 13.89
CA CYS A 118 -3.63 -8.56 14.43
C CYS A 118 -3.51 -7.61 15.63
N ASP A 119 -4.58 -6.90 16.01
CA ASP A 119 -4.54 -5.78 16.94
C ASP A 119 -3.55 -4.67 16.51
N PHE A 120 -3.66 -3.50 17.11
CA PHE A 120 -2.78 -2.38 16.80
C PHE A 120 -1.98 -1.96 18.03
N MET A 121 -0.78 -1.43 17.76
CA MET A 121 0.09 -0.84 18.76
C MET A 121 0.52 0.56 18.33
N ASP A 122 0.18 1.56 19.13
CA ASP A 122 0.68 2.91 18.97
C ASP A 122 2.15 2.98 19.42
N GLN A 123 2.96 3.70 18.67
CA GLN A 123 4.40 3.79 18.87
C GLN A 123 4.77 5.21 19.34
N ASP A 124 5.80 5.31 20.17
CA ASP A 124 6.27 6.59 20.72
C ASP A 124 7.09 7.40 19.70
N ALA A 125 6.44 7.74 18.60
CA ALA A 125 6.97 8.63 17.57
C ALA A 125 5.84 9.38 16.88
N ALA A 126 6.06 10.64 16.55
CA ALA A 126 5.08 11.43 15.82
C ALA A 126 4.88 10.89 14.40
N ARG A 127 3.64 10.95 13.90
CA ARG A 127 3.35 10.71 12.49
C ARG A 127 3.88 11.86 11.65
N ASN A 128 4.43 11.53 10.50
CA ASN A 128 4.76 12.50 9.47
C ASN A 128 3.52 12.69 8.56
N TYR A 129 3.17 13.96 8.32
CA TYR A 129 2.09 14.33 7.41
C TYR A 129 2.65 15.19 6.28
N ILE A 130 2.12 14.96 5.09
CA ILE A 130 2.29 15.90 3.99
C ILE A 130 1.13 16.88 4.08
N GLU A 131 1.43 18.16 4.26
CA GLU A 131 0.45 19.23 4.28
C GLU A 131 0.38 19.91 2.91
N ILE A 132 -0.81 19.97 2.35
CA ILE A 132 -1.07 20.71 1.10
C ILE A 132 -1.39 22.15 1.49
N SER A 133 -0.41 23.05 1.39
CA SER A 133 -0.53 24.46 1.76
C SER A 133 -1.08 25.36 0.65
N GLU A 134 -0.96 24.92 -0.61
CA GLU A 134 -1.45 25.62 -1.79
C GLU A 134 -2.01 24.66 -2.83
N LYS A 135 -2.76 25.20 -3.82
CA LYS A 135 -3.27 24.38 -4.93
C LYS A 135 -2.12 23.81 -5.74
N ILE A 136 -2.09 22.49 -5.91
CA ILE A 136 -1.23 21.79 -6.84
C ILE A 136 -2.11 21.26 -7.97
N LEU A 137 -1.73 21.52 -9.22
CA LEU A 137 -2.49 21.10 -10.40
C LEU A 137 -1.56 20.42 -11.40
N TYR A 138 -1.92 19.20 -11.77
CA TYR A 138 -1.36 18.50 -12.92
C TYR A 138 -2.41 18.37 -14.01
N LYS A 139 -2.02 18.69 -15.27
CA LYS A 139 -2.86 18.52 -16.45
C LYS A 139 -2.13 17.75 -17.53
N ASP A 140 -2.84 16.82 -18.13
CA ASP A 140 -2.45 16.15 -19.36
C ASP A 140 -3.55 16.43 -20.40
N ASP A 141 -3.31 17.45 -21.23
CA ASP A 141 -4.28 17.89 -22.24
C ASP A 141 -4.45 16.86 -23.37
N GLN A 142 -3.45 15.99 -23.58
CA GLN A 142 -3.52 14.95 -24.63
C GLN A 142 -4.50 13.83 -24.25
N ASN A 143 -4.50 13.45 -22.98
CA ASN A 143 -5.37 12.39 -22.46
C ASN A 143 -6.62 12.94 -21.75
N ASN A 144 -6.80 14.27 -21.73
CA ASN A 144 -7.89 14.94 -21.03
C ASN A 144 -7.97 14.53 -19.54
N VAL A 145 -6.81 14.50 -18.87
CA VAL A 145 -6.67 14.15 -17.45
C VAL A 145 -6.30 15.38 -16.64
N GLU A 146 -6.99 15.59 -15.54
CA GLU A 146 -6.63 16.59 -14.54
C GLU A 146 -6.57 15.95 -13.15
N ILE A 147 -5.48 16.20 -12.43
CA ILE A 147 -5.31 15.82 -11.02
C ILE A 147 -5.02 17.09 -10.24
N ALA A 148 -5.79 17.35 -9.21
CA ALA A 148 -5.62 18.54 -8.38
C ALA A 148 -5.63 18.18 -6.90
N ALA A 149 -4.69 18.78 -6.15
CA ALA A 149 -4.68 18.77 -4.70
C ALA A 149 -4.98 20.18 -4.18
N TYR A 150 -5.83 20.27 -3.16
CA TYR A 150 -6.23 21.54 -2.54
C TYR A 150 -6.02 21.50 -1.02
N PRO A 151 -5.66 22.61 -0.39
CA PRO A 151 -5.73 22.74 1.05
C PRO A 151 -7.14 22.39 1.55
N HIS A 152 -7.21 21.54 2.56
CA HIS A 152 -8.48 21.15 3.18
C HIS A 152 -8.27 20.75 4.63
N SER A 153 -9.25 21.02 5.50
CA SER A 153 -9.19 20.70 6.92
C SER A 153 -9.19 19.19 7.23
N ASN A 154 -9.63 18.38 6.26
CA ASN A 154 -9.71 16.92 6.40
C ASN A 154 -9.22 16.24 5.12
N TYR A 155 -8.76 14.99 5.26
CA TYR A 155 -8.45 14.15 4.12
C TYR A 155 -9.73 13.84 3.32
N ARG A 156 -9.73 14.19 2.04
CA ARG A 156 -10.86 13.97 1.14
C ARG A 156 -10.36 13.61 -0.25
N ILE A 157 -10.95 12.58 -0.85
CA ILE A 157 -10.74 12.24 -2.26
C ILE A 157 -12.06 12.44 -3.00
N THR A 158 -12.00 13.07 -4.16
CA THR A 158 -13.11 13.13 -5.11
C THR A 158 -12.62 12.59 -6.45
N LEU A 159 -13.26 11.53 -6.92
CA LEU A 159 -13.01 10.94 -8.24
C LEU A 159 -14.22 11.18 -9.13
N SER A 160 -13.99 11.68 -10.35
CA SER A 160 -15.02 11.79 -11.38
C SER A 160 -14.57 11.04 -12.62
N LEU A 161 -15.39 10.12 -13.07
CA LEU A 161 -15.25 9.43 -14.35
C LEU A 161 -16.39 9.90 -15.24
N ILE A 162 -16.05 10.62 -16.30
CA ILE A 162 -17.03 11.05 -17.29
C ILE A 162 -17.03 10.01 -18.40
N HIS A 163 -18.10 9.25 -18.49
CA HIS A 163 -18.40 8.47 -19.69
C HIS A 163 -19.05 9.40 -20.70
N ILE A 164 -18.34 9.63 -21.75
CA ILE A 164 -18.85 10.31 -22.92
C ILE A 164 -19.46 9.28 -23.87
#